data_6548c0401b0e4658b6725778f8689a7b
#
_entry.id   6548c0401b0e4658b6725778f8689a7b
#
_cell.length_a   1.000
_cell.length_b   1.000
_cell.length_c   1.000
_cell.angle_alpha   90.00
_cell.angle_beta   90.00
_cell.angle_gamma   90.00
#
_symmetry.space_group_name_H-M   'P 1'
#
loop_
_entity.id
_entity.type
_entity.pdbx_description
1 polymer ?
#
loop_
_entity_poly.entity_id
_entity_poly.type
_entity_poly.pdbx_seq_one_letter_code
_entity_poly.pdbx_strand_id
1 'polypeptide(L)'
;MNSEIYEKNMIALRKRFPNLADLVEKKKELQKRCLEIQVKNTEEESIVCVRQGIHTLYMEGKRKPKETAKRRLEQWGKITRGTPVYIVGMANIVFLKEILNQTDKSVNIMVYEPSIDIFMNDGKDGYYNLFRKSCSGISSGRIE
;
A
#
# COMPACT_ATOMS: atom_id res chain seq x y z
N MET A 1 16.10 7.08 5.70
CA MET A 1 15.46 5.85 5.18
C MET A 1 15.79 4.73 6.15
N ASN A 2 14.80 4.10 6.76
CA ASN A 2 15.07 2.99 7.70
C ASN A 2 15.49 1.77 6.86
N SER A 3 16.79 1.57 6.69
CA SER A 3 17.42 0.53 5.87
C SER A 3 16.89 -0.87 6.22
N GLU A 4 16.68 -1.12 7.51
CA GLU A 4 16.26 -2.42 8.02
C GLU A 4 14.85 -2.83 7.55
N ILE A 5 13.90 -1.89 7.53
CA ILE A 5 12.52 -2.16 7.06
C ILE A 5 12.52 -2.44 5.56
N TYR A 6 13.28 -1.67 4.79
CA TYR A 6 13.40 -1.89 3.36
C TYR A 6 13.98 -3.28 3.04
N GLU A 7 15.04 -3.68 3.72
CA GLU A 7 15.67 -5.00 3.51
C GLU A 7 14.71 -6.15 3.85
N LYS A 8 14.01 -6.06 4.99
CA LYS A 8 12.99 -7.06 5.36
C LYS A 8 11.87 -7.16 4.31
N ASN A 9 11.44 -6.03 3.78
CA ASN A 9 10.42 -6.01 2.72
C ASN A 9 10.94 -6.62 1.42
N MET A 10 12.18 -6.33 1.04
CA MET A 10 12.80 -6.90 -0.17
C MET A 10 13.01 -8.41 -0.07
N ILE A 11 13.40 -8.92 1.10
CA ILE A 11 13.50 -10.37 1.34
C ILE A 11 12.14 -11.05 1.18
N ALA A 12 11.09 -10.48 1.79
CA ALA A 12 9.74 -11.02 1.67
C ALA A 12 9.21 -10.96 0.23
N LEU A 13 9.47 -9.86 -0.47
CA LEU A 13 9.10 -9.66 -1.86
C LEU A 13 9.82 -10.65 -2.77
N ARG A 14 11.14 -10.80 -2.64
CA ARG A 14 11.95 -11.71 -3.44
C ARG A 14 11.51 -13.17 -3.29
N LYS A 15 11.13 -13.57 -2.07
CA LYS A 15 10.62 -14.91 -1.81
C LYS A 15 9.33 -15.23 -2.57
N ARG A 16 8.47 -14.24 -2.82
CA ARG A 16 7.15 -14.44 -3.42
C ARG A 16 7.05 -13.99 -4.86
N PHE A 17 7.73 -12.91 -5.18
CA PHE A 17 7.65 -12.21 -6.46
C PHE A 17 9.05 -11.78 -6.92
N PRO A 18 9.93 -12.73 -7.29
CA PRO A 18 11.33 -12.44 -7.63
C PRO A 18 11.45 -11.39 -8.75
N ASN A 19 10.65 -11.51 -9.80
CA ASN A 19 10.69 -10.55 -10.92
C ASN A 19 10.30 -9.12 -10.49
N LEU A 20 9.36 -8.99 -9.55
CA LEU A 20 9.00 -7.67 -9.00
C LEU A 20 10.10 -7.11 -8.11
N ALA A 21 10.77 -7.96 -7.33
CA ALA A 21 11.91 -7.54 -6.53
C ALA A 21 13.05 -7.01 -7.40
N ASP A 22 13.36 -7.69 -8.51
CA ASP A 22 14.39 -7.26 -9.46
C ASP A 22 14.01 -5.92 -10.14
N LEU A 23 12.72 -5.74 -10.47
CA LEU A 23 12.22 -4.47 -11.02
C LEU A 23 12.39 -3.31 -10.02
N VAL A 24 12.08 -3.54 -8.75
CA VAL A 24 12.23 -2.55 -7.67
C VAL A 24 13.70 -2.15 -7.48
N GLU A 25 14.61 -3.12 -7.47
CA GLU A 25 16.04 -2.86 -7.36
C GLU A 25 16.58 -2.08 -8.55
N LYS A 26 16.23 -2.51 -9.76
CA LYS A 26 16.62 -1.81 -10.99
C LYS A 26 16.11 -0.36 -11.02
N LYS A 27 14.87 -0.13 -10.56
CA LYS A 27 14.30 1.22 -10.48
C LYS A 27 15.04 2.08 -9.44
N LYS A 28 15.44 1.49 -8.32
CA LYS A 28 16.24 2.15 -7.29
C LYS A 28 17.62 2.58 -7.81
N GLU A 29 18.29 1.71 -8.55
CA GLU A 29 19.60 2.01 -9.16
C GLU A 29 19.53 3.15 -10.16
N LEU A 30 18.48 3.19 -10.99
CA LEU A 30 18.28 4.24 -11.97
C LEU A 30 17.99 5.61 -11.34
N GLN A 31 17.68 5.67 -10.04
CA GLN A 31 17.30 6.89 -9.29
C GLN A 31 16.22 7.75 -9.99
N LYS A 32 15.56 7.19 -10.98
CA LYS A 32 14.60 7.88 -11.83
C LYS A 32 13.20 7.78 -11.22
N ARG A 33 12.81 8.80 -10.47
CA ARG A 33 11.45 8.92 -9.92
C ARG A 33 10.58 9.74 -10.86
N CYS A 34 9.39 9.22 -11.12
CA CYS A 34 8.39 9.93 -11.93
C CYS A 34 7.43 10.75 -11.06
N LEU A 35 7.28 10.37 -9.78
CA LEU A 35 6.40 11.05 -8.84
C LEU A 35 7.17 11.53 -7.61
N GLU A 36 6.88 12.74 -7.16
CA GLU A 36 7.34 13.24 -5.87
C GLU A 36 6.34 12.82 -4.78
N ILE A 37 6.71 11.79 -4.02
CA ILE A 37 5.87 11.22 -2.98
C ILE A 37 6.37 11.69 -1.63
N GLN A 38 5.47 12.17 -0.80
CA GLN A 38 5.72 12.65 0.55
C GLN A 38 4.84 11.89 1.53
N VAL A 39 5.39 11.62 2.71
CA VAL A 39 4.63 11.10 3.85
C VAL A 39 4.40 12.25 4.81
N LYS A 40 3.15 12.49 5.17
CA LYS A 40 2.76 13.50 6.16
C LYS A 40 2.14 12.82 7.37
N ASN A 41 2.61 13.25 8.54
CA ASN A 41 2.02 12.82 9.80
C ASN A 41 0.73 13.61 10.06
N THR A 42 -0.31 12.92 10.49
CA THR A 42 -1.53 13.51 11.05
C THR A 42 -1.60 13.18 12.55
N GLU A 43 -2.63 13.63 13.22
CA GLU A 43 -2.86 13.28 14.63
C GLU A 43 -3.15 11.79 14.85
N GLU A 44 -3.62 11.08 13.82
CA GLU A 44 -4.02 9.68 13.91
C GLU A 44 -3.02 8.72 13.27
N GLU A 45 -2.52 9.04 12.07
CA GLU A 45 -1.68 8.16 11.24
C GLU A 45 -0.86 8.96 10.23
N SER A 46 0.20 8.36 9.71
CA SER A 46 0.91 8.90 8.55
C SER A 46 0.15 8.61 7.26
N ILE A 47 0.05 9.62 6.40
CA ILE A 47 -0.64 9.55 5.11
C ILE A 47 0.29 9.85 3.96
N VAL A 48 -0.01 9.27 2.80
CA VAL A 48 0.74 9.49 1.56
C VAL A 48 0.18 10.70 0.80
N CYS A 49 1.07 11.52 0.30
CA CYS A 49 0.77 12.64 -0.56
C CYS A 49 1.61 12.57 -1.82
N VAL A 50 1.02 12.93 -2.95
CA VAL A 50 1.73 13.08 -4.22
C VAL A 50 1.81 14.57 -4.54
N ARG A 51 3.02 15.08 -4.75
CA ARG A 51 3.24 16.47 -5.16
C ARG A 51 3.39 16.55 -6.66
N GLN A 52 2.64 17.48 -7.25
CA GLN A 52 2.72 17.80 -8.67
C GLN A 52 2.82 19.33 -8.82
N GLY A 53 4.02 19.83 -9.03
CA GLY A 53 4.30 21.26 -9.04
C GLY A 53 3.95 21.92 -7.71
N ILE A 54 3.04 22.90 -7.77
CA ILE A 54 2.56 23.61 -6.55
C ILE A 54 1.42 22.88 -5.83
N HIS A 55 0.85 21.85 -6.44
CA HIS A 55 -0.27 21.12 -5.89
C HIS A 55 0.18 19.90 -5.09
N THR A 56 -0.50 19.62 -3.98
CA THR A 56 -0.32 18.40 -3.20
C THR A 56 -1.64 17.63 -3.17
N LEU A 57 -1.62 16.43 -3.72
CA LEU A 57 -2.74 15.50 -3.70
C LEU A 57 -2.62 14.62 -2.47
N TYR A 58 -3.63 14.66 -1.62
CA TYR A 58 -3.72 13.79 -0.44
C TYR A 58 -4.48 12.53 -0.85
N MET A 59 -3.87 11.38 -0.67
CA MET A 59 -4.47 10.11 -1.05
C MET A 59 -5.52 9.64 -0.03
N GLU A 60 -5.50 10.24 1.17
CA GLU A 60 -6.39 9.92 2.28
C GLU A 60 -6.91 11.18 2.97
N GLY A 61 -7.76 11.00 3.98
CA GLY A 61 -8.29 12.11 4.78
C GLY A 61 -7.17 12.91 5.45
N LYS A 62 -7.08 14.20 5.12
CA LYS A 62 -5.98 15.09 5.56
C LYS A 62 -5.89 15.26 7.08
N ARG A 63 -7.01 15.24 7.79
CA ARG A 63 -7.06 15.50 9.24
C ARG A 63 -7.29 14.22 10.04
N LYS A 64 -8.32 13.48 9.66
CA LYS A 64 -8.79 12.26 10.35
C LYS A 64 -8.84 11.07 9.38
N PRO A 65 -7.69 10.52 9.00
CA PRO A 65 -7.64 9.46 8.00
C PRO A 65 -8.35 8.19 8.46
N LYS A 66 -8.24 7.80 9.74
CA LYS A 66 -8.93 6.61 10.29
C LYS A 66 -10.44 6.76 10.28
N GLU A 67 -10.95 7.90 10.75
CA GLU A 67 -12.39 8.18 10.72
C GLU A 67 -12.92 8.18 9.28
N THR A 68 -12.18 8.78 8.36
CA THR A 68 -12.51 8.78 6.93
C THR A 68 -12.50 7.36 6.35
N ALA A 69 -11.53 6.54 6.69
CA ALA A 69 -11.43 5.15 6.26
C ALA A 69 -12.62 4.32 6.77
N LYS A 70 -12.95 4.42 8.05
CA LYS A 70 -14.10 3.73 8.64
C LYS A 70 -15.40 4.10 7.96
N ARG A 71 -15.70 5.39 7.83
CA ARG A 71 -16.92 5.87 7.16
C ARG A 71 -17.01 5.39 5.71
N ARG A 72 -15.90 5.35 4.99
CA ARG A 72 -15.85 4.82 3.62
C ARG A 72 -16.12 3.33 3.58
N LEU A 73 -15.60 2.58 4.55
CA LEU A 73 -15.82 1.14 4.62
C LEU A 73 -17.26 0.79 5.02
N GLU A 74 -17.88 1.58 5.91
CA GLU A 74 -19.30 1.46 6.26
C GLU A 74 -20.23 1.58 5.03
N GLN A 75 -19.86 2.43 4.06
CA GLN A 75 -20.60 2.56 2.80
C GLN A 75 -20.54 1.31 1.92
N TRP A 76 -19.51 0.49 2.07
CA TRP A 76 -19.40 -0.78 1.34
C TRP A 76 -20.30 -1.87 1.92
N GLY A 77 -20.77 -1.68 3.14
CA GLY A 77 -21.50 -2.70 3.88
C GLY A 77 -20.57 -3.81 4.41
N LYS A 78 -21.19 -4.91 4.84
CA LYS A 78 -20.44 -6.02 5.44
C LYS A 78 -19.68 -6.83 4.37
N ILE A 79 -18.36 -6.91 4.50
CA ILE A 79 -17.54 -7.79 3.69
C ILE A 79 -17.67 -9.20 4.25
N THR A 80 -18.25 -10.10 3.46
CA THR A 80 -18.52 -11.48 3.87
C THR A 80 -17.48 -12.45 3.32
N ARG A 81 -17.40 -13.61 3.96
CA ARG A 81 -16.54 -14.71 3.51
C ARG A 81 -16.84 -15.07 2.06
N GLY A 82 -15.78 -15.27 1.27
CA GLY A 82 -15.89 -15.63 -0.14
C GLY A 82 -16.10 -14.46 -1.10
N THR A 83 -16.28 -13.24 -0.59
CA THR A 83 -16.31 -12.04 -1.43
C THR A 83 -14.88 -11.56 -1.70
N PRO A 84 -14.40 -11.57 -2.95
CA PRO A 84 -13.09 -11.03 -3.27
C PRO A 84 -13.12 -9.51 -3.19
N VAL A 85 -12.10 -8.92 -2.56
CA VAL A 85 -11.91 -7.48 -2.48
C VAL A 85 -10.75 -7.09 -3.40
N TYR A 86 -11.04 -6.23 -4.38
CA TYR A 86 -10.04 -5.70 -5.30
C TYR A 86 -9.76 -4.24 -4.97
N ILE A 87 -8.50 -3.91 -4.74
CA ILE A 87 -8.05 -2.56 -4.43
C ILE A 87 -7.07 -2.12 -5.50
N VAL A 88 -7.35 -1.00 -6.13
CA VAL A 88 -6.44 -0.36 -7.09
C VAL A 88 -5.79 0.85 -6.43
N GLY A 89 -4.46 0.81 -6.36
CA GLY A 89 -3.66 1.82 -5.66
C GLY A 89 -3.41 1.50 -4.19
N MET A 90 -2.16 1.56 -3.78
CA MET A 90 -1.72 1.28 -2.41
C MET A 90 -1.55 2.54 -1.57
N ALA A 91 -1.56 3.72 -2.18
CA ALA A 91 -1.32 4.98 -1.47
C ALA A 91 -2.36 5.30 -0.39
N ASN A 92 -3.43 4.52 -0.33
CA ASN A 92 -4.51 4.63 0.67
C ASN A 92 -4.31 3.61 1.81
N ILE A 93 -3.18 3.73 2.49
CA ILE A 93 -2.71 2.77 3.52
C ILE A 93 -3.66 2.63 4.70
N VAL A 94 -4.20 3.74 5.18
CA VAL A 94 -5.07 3.73 6.36
C VAL A 94 -6.38 3.03 6.03
N PHE A 95 -6.89 3.23 4.82
CA PHE A 95 -8.07 2.52 4.35
C PHE A 95 -7.81 1.00 4.19
N LEU A 96 -6.67 0.62 3.63
CA LEU A 96 -6.28 -0.77 3.51
C LEU A 96 -6.12 -1.45 4.88
N LYS A 97 -5.50 -0.76 5.85
CA LYS A 97 -5.42 -1.24 7.24
C LYS A 97 -6.81 -1.46 7.83
N GLU A 98 -7.74 -0.54 7.59
CA GLU A 98 -9.11 -0.66 8.12
C GLU A 98 -9.86 -1.83 7.50
N ILE A 99 -9.72 -2.07 6.19
CA ILE A 99 -10.26 -3.28 5.54
C ILE A 99 -9.71 -4.54 6.20
N LEU A 100 -8.39 -4.62 6.38
CA LEU A 100 -7.74 -5.78 7.00
C LEU A 100 -8.13 -6.00 8.46
N ASN A 101 -8.47 -4.93 9.18
CA ASN A 101 -8.93 -5.03 10.57
C ASN A 101 -10.37 -5.53 10.68
N GLN A 102 -11.21 -5.20 9.68
CA GLN A 102 -12.62 -5.59 9.69
C GLN A 102 -12.90 -6.90 8.94
N THR A 103 -11.93 -7.41 8.21
CA THR A 103 -12.04 -8.69 7.51
C THR A 103 -11.31 -9.81 8.25
N ASP A 104 -11.86 -11.01 8.20
CA ASP A 104 -11.16 -12.20 8.67
C ASP A 104 -10.19 -12.73 7.58
N LYS A 105 -9.38 -13.72 7.95
CA LYS A 105 -8.40 -14.34 7.03
C LYS A 105 -9.04 -15.12 5.86
N SER A 106 -10.35 -15.27 5.85
CA SER A 106 -11.08 -15.98 4.79
C SER A 106 -11.43 -15.08 3.61
N VAL A 107 -11.25 -13.76 3.75
CA VAL A 107 -11.48 -12.80 2.67
C VAL A 107 -10.23 -12.66 1.82
N ASN A 108 -10.36 -12.91 0.52
CA ASN A 108 -9.29 -12.68 -0.43
C ASN A 108 -9.21 -11.19 -0.78
N ILE A 109 -8.12 -10.56 -0.41
CA ILE A 109 -7.84 -9.16 -0.75
C ILE A 109 -6.71 -9.13 -1.78
N MET A 110 -7.02 -8.60 -2.95
CA MET A 110 -6.08 -8.38 -4.03
C MET A 110 -5.80 -6.91 -4.19
N VAL A 111 -4.54 -6.51 -4.10
CA VAL A 111 -4.11 -5.13 -4.26
C VAL A 111 -3.28 -5.03 -5.53
N TYR A 112 -3.68 -4.14 -6.42
CA TYR A 112 -2.95 -3.80 -7.63
C TYR A 112 -2.41 -2.37 -7.52
N GLU A 113 -1.08 -2.22 -7.54
CA GLU A 113 -0.42 -0.91 -7.55
C GLU A 113 0.26 -0.69 -8.90
N PRO A 114 -0.28 0.22 -9.73
CA PRO A 114 0.29 0.50 -11.05
C PRO A 114 1.56 1.34 -11.00
N SER A 115 1.82 2.04 -9.88
CA SER A 115 2.97 2.92 -9.74
C SER A 115 4.06 2.30 -8.89
N ILE A 116 5.19 2.00 -9.53
CA ILE A 116 6.39 1.52 -8.81
C ILE A 116 6.92 2.57 -7.83
N ASP A 117 6.74 3.86 -8.10
CA ASP A 117 7.18 4.92 -7.20
C ASP A 117 6.36 4.93 -5.90
N ILE A 118 5.04 4.73 -5.98
CA ILE A 118 4.16 4.57 -4.81
C ILE A 118 4.55 3.30 -4.07
N PHE A 119 4.65 2.17 -4.77
CA PHE A 119 5.05 0.90 -4.17
C PHE A 119 6.36 0.98 -3.39
N MET A 120 7.39 1.65 -3.93
CA MET A 120 8.69 1.81 -3.28
C MET A 120 8.68 2.76 -2.09
N ASN A 121 7.84 3.80 -2.10
CA ASN A 121 7.78 4.78 -1.01
C ASN A 121 6.98 4.27 0.19
N ASP A 122 5.96 3.48 -0.08
CA ASP A 122 5.11 2.92 0.97
C ASP A 122 5.84 1.87 1.83
N GLY A 123 6.93 1.30 1.31
CA GLY A 123 7.80 0.39 2.06
C GLY A 123 8.53 0.99 3.25
N LYS A 124 8.43 2.32 3.48
CA LYS A 124 9.22 2.99 4.52
C LYS A 124 8.66 2.83 5.94
N ASP A 125 7.34 2.75 6.12
CA ASP A 125 6.77 2.86 7.47
C ASP A 125 5.61 1.91 7.82
N GLY A 126 5.10 1.06 6.93
CA GLY A 126 3.88 0.35 7.31
C GLY A 126 3.49 -0.94 6.59
N TYR A 127 3.91 -1.16 5.35
CA TYR A 127 3.43 -2.32 4.57
C TYR A 127 3.99 -3.67 5.02
N TYR A 128 5.13 -3.71 5.69
CA TYR A 128 5.67 -4.99 6.18
C TYR A 128 4.65 -5.73 7.07
N ASN A 129 3.95 -4.99 7.91
CA ASN A 129 2.91 -5.57 8.77
C ASN A 129 1.65 -5.98 7.99
N LEU A 130 1.34 -5.29 6.88
CA LEU A 130 0.23 -5.65 6.00
C LEU A 130 0.53 -6.93 5.23
N PHE A 131 1.71 -7.03 4.60
CA PHE A 131 2.15 -8.25 3.91
C PHE A 131 2.26 -9.46 4.85
N ARG A 132 2.61 -9.27 6.10
CA ARG A 132 2.70 -10.34 7.09
C ARG A 132 1.33 -10.85 7.53
N LYS A 133 0.31 -9.97 7.63
CA LYS A 133 -1.05 -10.34 8.05
C LYS A 133 -1.90 -10.95 6.92
N SER A 134 -1.74 -10.50 5.68
CA SER A 134 -2.59 -10.88 4.54
C SER A 134 -2.02 -11.98 3.67
N CYS A 135 -1.10 -12.77 4.20
CA CYS A 135 -0.22 -13.65 3.44
C CYS A 135 -0.84 -14.84 2.68
N SER A 136 -2.13 -14.90 2.42
CA SER A 136 -2.74 -15.98 1.63
C SER A 136 -3.17 -15.62 0.20
N GLY A 137 -3.08 -14.38 -0.24
CA GLY A 137 -3.68 -14.04 -1.52
C GLY A 137 -3.20 -12.78 -2.24
N ILE A 138 -1.88 -12.58 -2.45
CA ILE A 138 -1.41 -11.58 -3.41
C ILE A 138 -1.02 -12.30 -4.69
N SER A 139 -1.87 -12.22 -5.72
CA SER A 139 -1.50 -12.66 -7.06
C SER A 139 -0.94 -11.47 -7.83
N SER A 140 0.28 -11.59 -8.35
CA SER A 140 0.81 -10.66 -9.33
C SER A 140 0.09 -10.88 -10.64
N GLY A 141 -0.75 -9.94 -11.08
CA GLY A 141 -1.21 -9.92 -12.46
C GLY A 141 0.00 -9.85 -13.39
N ARG A 142 0.02 -10.68 -14.46
CA ARG A 142 1.00 -10.54 -15.53
C ARG A 142 0.90 -9.14 -16.11
N ILE A 143 2.01 -8.45 -16.11
CA ILE A 143 2.21 -7.28 -16.97
C ILE A 143 2.68 -7.88 -18.30
N GLU A 144 1.80 -7.88 -19.31
CA GLU A 144 2.18 -8.06 -20.70
C GLU A 144 2.77 -6.77 -21.26
#